data_8525e79cc14c66ccd1857875fb353fbc
#
_entry.id   8525e79cc14c66ccd1857875fb353fbc
#
_cell.length_a   1.000
_cell.length_b   1.000
_cell.length_c   1.000
_cell.angle_alpha   90.00
_cell.angle_beta   90.00
_cell.angle_gamma   90.00
#
_symmetry.space_group_name_H-M   'P 1'
#
loop_
_entity.id
_entity.type
_entity.pdbx_description
1 polymer ?
#
loop_
_entity_poly.entity_id
_entity_poly.type
_entity_poly.pdbx_seq_one_letter_code
_entity_poly.pdbx_strand_id
1 'polypeptide(L)'
;MEDHEEQELEFWRKLREEGMSRTQMLRRSVAAAAGLTVLSTPGIAWARGTAAAPPLKGKGFSMKELIAHAKKEGHLNTIALPPDWANYGEIMSTFQKKYGIGITNDNPDGSSAQENQAIVSLKGDSRAPDVVDVGPAFAVSGTVDGLYGKYFVSEFSTIPRAMKDTRGYWWGDYWGAISIGYNQNLISNPPKSFADLLKPEYKGKVAINGSPLTSNSAVSVVFAAALANGGSASNVGPGIDFWAKMKSSGNYIPVGTTSATVASGQTPISLDWDYNNLAYVKEFPAARWAVTIPSDGVYGGYYAQAINKTAPHPWAARLWEEFLYSDQGQILFLKGFAHPARFNDLAKRNVLPKALLDALPAPALYAKAKFASLGQQTAAKAKIASDWPGKVGS
;
A
#
# COMPACT_ATOMS: atom_id res chain seq x y z
N MET A 1 -10.26 25.44 -4.91
CA MET A 1 -9.46 24.19 -4.87
C MET A 1 -8.87 23.93 -3.48
N GLU A 2 -8.60 24.93 -2.68
CA GLU A 2 -8.38 24.82 -1.23
C GLU A 2 -9.62 24.29 -0.49
N ASP A 3 -10.81 24.60 -0.99
CA ASP A 3 -12.10 24.17 -0.44
C ASP A 3 -12.31 22.64 -0.34
N HIS A 4 -11.72 21.84 -1.23
CA HIS A 4 -11.95 20.37 -1.22
C HIS A 4 -11.12 19.65 -0.15
N GLU A 5 -9.91 20.08 0.12
CA GLU A 5 -9.06 19.50 1.17
C GLU A 5 -9.54 19.92 2.57
N GLU A 6 -10.04 21.15 2.72
CA GLU A 6 -10.69 21.59 3.96
C GLU A 6 -12.01 20.88 4.20
N GLN A 7 -12.82 20.65 3.16
CA GLN A 7 -14.07 19.87 3.27
C GLN A 7 -13.82 18.42 3.66
N GLU A 8 -12.75 17.77 3.19
CA GLU A 8 -12.38 16.41 3.62
C GLU A 8 -11.94 16.38 5.09
N LEU A 9 -11.14 17.35 5.51
CA LEU A 9 -10.74 17.46 6.92
C LEU A 9 -11.93 17.78 7.85
N GLU A 10 -12.86 18.58 7.37
CA GLU A 10 -14.08 18.92 8.11
C GLU A 10 -15.04 17.72 8.19
N PHE A 11 -15.16 16.93 7.12
CA PHE A 11 -15.90 15.66 7.13
C PHE A 11 -15.35 14.67 8.20
N TRP A 12 -14.02 14.52 8.27
CA TRP A 12 -13.40 13.68 9.29
C TRP A 12 -13.54 14.24 10.69
N ARG A 13 -13.53 15.56 10.83
CA ARG A 13 -13.78 16.23 12.09
C ARG A 13 -15.21 16.01 12.58
N LYS A 14 -16.21 16.15 11.68
CA LYS A 14 -17.62 15.87 11.97
C LYS A 14 -17.89 14.41 12.35
N LEU A 15 -17.31 13.44 11.64
CA LEU A 15 -17.41 12.02 12.02
C LEU A 15 -16.85 11.74 13.42
N ARG A 16 -15.88 12.54 13.87
CA ARG A 16 -15.31 12.46 15.21
C ARG A 16 -16.22 13.12 16.25
N GLU A 17 -16.88 14.20 15.90
CA GLU A 17 -17.81 14.96 16.76
C GLU A 17 -19.16 14.26 16.93
N GLU A 18 -19.61 13.50 15.95
CA GLU A 18 -20.87 12.73 16.00
C GLU A 18 -20.81 11.45 16.87
N GLY A 19 -19.82 11.33 17.73
CA GLY A 19 -19.88 10.43 18.89
C GLY A 19 -19.30 9.03 18.72
N MET A 20 -18.51 8.74 17.69
CA MET A 20 -17.66 7.56 17.73
C MET A 20 -16.37 7.87 18.49
N SER A 21 -16.27 7.41 19.73
CA SER A 21 -15.05 7.54 20.52
C SER A 21 -13.87 6.83 19.81
N ARG A 22 -12.64 7.35 20.00
CA ARG A 22 -11.39 6.71 19.54
C ARG A 22 -11.37 5.21 19.81
N THR A 23 -11.90 4.80 20.96
CA THR A 23 -11.99 3.43 21.42
C THR A 23 -13.01 2.60 20.63
N GLN A 24 -14.09 3.18 20.14
CA GLN A 24 -15.09 2.48 19.33
C GLN A 24 -14.65 2.31 17.88
N MET A 25 -13.94 3.29 17.30
CA MET A 25 -13.26 3.15 16.00
C MET A 25 -12.19 2.05 16.06
N LEU A 26 -11.34 2.06 17.09
CA LEU A 26 -10.30 1.07 17.31
C LEU A 26 -10.87 -0.32 17.62
N ARG A 27 -11.93 -0.43 18.43
CA ARG A 27 -12.56 -1.73 18.75
C ARG A 27 -13.24 -2.39 17.56
N ARG A 28 -13.80 -1.64 16.63
CA ARG A 28 -14.36 -2.20 15.38
C ARG A 28 -13.28 -2.60 14.36
N SER A 29 -12.13 -1.93 14.40
CA SER A 29 -10.95 -2.31 13.58
C SER A 29 -10.14 -3.48 14.18
N VAL A 30 -10.17 -3.66 15.50
CA VAL A 30 -9.33 -4.61 16.28
C VAL A 30 -10.07 -5.93 16.60
N ALA A 31 -11.38 -5.99 16.46
CA ALA A 31 -12.12 -7.24 16.69
C ALA A 31 -11.73 -8.40 15.75
N ALA A 32 -10.89 -8.14 14.73
CA ALA A 32 -10.37 -9.14 13.80
C ALA A 32 -8.91 -9.58 14.08
N ALA A 33 -8.25 -9.03 15.13
CA ALA A 33 -6.84 -9.34 15.42
C ALA A 33 -6.65 -9.78 16.90
N ALA A 34 -7.38 -10.80 17.34
CA ALA A 34 -7.11 -11.45 18.62
C ALA A 34 -6.00 -12.50 18.44
N GLY A 35 -4.79 -12.19 18.87
CA GLY A 35 -3.74 -13.19 18.95
C GLY A 35 -2.29 -12.67 18.97
N LEU A 36 -1.96 -11.71 19.82
CA LEU A 36 -0.56 -11.42 20.12
C LEU A 36 -0.36 -11.29 21.63
N THR A 37 0.12 -12.35 22.24
CA THR A 37 0.69 -12.33 23.60
C THR A 37 2.08 -11.69 23.55
N VAL A 38 2.21 -10.51 24.14
CA VAL A 38 3.50 -9.83 24.32
C VAL A 38 4.20 -10.41 25.55
N LEU A 39 5.29 -11.14 25.35
CA LEU A 39 6.24 -11.49 26.40
C LEU A 39 7.14 -10.28 26.68
N SER A 40 6.96 -9.66 27.83
CA SER A 40 7.80 -8.56 28.32
C SER A 40 9.11 -9.10 28.90
N THR A 41 10.24 -8.76 28.28
CA THR A 41 11.58 -8.85 28.91
C THR A 41 11.99 -7.47 29.40
N PRO A 42 12.62 -7.33 30.58
CA PRO A 42 13.02 -6.02 31.11
C PRO A 42 14.20 -5.46 30.32
N GLY A 43 14.00 -4.28 29.74
CA GLY A 43 14.96 -3.62 28.88
C GLY A 43 15.99 -2.78 29.64
N ILE A 44 17.18 -2.71 29.08
CA ILE A 44 18.26 -1.79 29.44
C ILE A 44 17.91 -0.41 28.88
N ALA A 45 17.79 0.59 29.76
CA ALA A 45 17.52 1.97 29.36
C ALA A 45 18.78 2.60 28.73
N TRP A 46 18.74 2.81 27.43
CA TRP A 46 19.72 3.65 26.74
C TRP A 46 19.29 5.11 26.82
N ALA A 47 20.20 5.97 27.30
CA ALA A 47 19.97 7.40 27.40
C ALA A 47 19.65 8.00 26.03
N ARG A 48 18.44 8.56 25.87
CA ARG A 48 18.01 9.26 24.68
C ARG A 48 18.64 10.64 24.59
N GLY A 49 19.60 10.82 23.71
CA GLY A 49 19.84 12.13 23.16
C GLY A 49 18.76 12.43 22.13
N THR A 50 17.77 13.24 22.46
CA THR A 50 16.79 13.75 21.49
C THR A 50 17.51 14.69 20.53
N ALA A 51 18.04 14.17 19.43
CA ALA A 51 18.42 15.04 18.32
C ALA A 51 17.17 15.77 17.86
N ALA A 52 17.22 17.11 17.84
CA ALA A 52 16.11 17.92 17.33
C ALA A 52 15.78 17.44 15.91
N ALA A 53 14.50 17.13 15.66
CA ALA A 53 14.07 16.73 14.33
C ALA A 53 14.49 17.80 13.31
N PRO A 54 15.02 17.39 12.12
CA PRO A 54 15.40 18.37 11.10
C PRO A 54 14.22 19.22 10.68
N PRO A 55 14.45 20.45 10.19
CA PRO A 55 13.36 21.33 9.75
C PRO A 55 12.47 20.63 8.74
N LEU A 56 11.17 20.70 8.95
CA LEU A 56 10.14 19.99 8.20
C LEU A 56 9.89 20.57 6.80
N LYS A 57 10.43 21.75 6.51
CA LYS A 57 10.24 22.42 5.22
C LYS A 57 11.56 22.97 4.72
N GLY A 58 11.85 22.68 3.45
CA GLY A 58 12.89 23.30 2.65
C GLY A 58 14.19 23.38 3.41
N LYS A 59 14.90 22.34 3.41
CA LYS A 59 16.34 22.34 3.28
C LYS A 59 17.06 23.43 4.11
N GLY A 60 16.84 23.43 5.40
CA GLY A 60 17.83 23.99 6.31
C GLY A 60 19.09 23.13 6.38
N PHE A 61 19.24 22.09 5.50
CA PHE A 61 20.37 21.18 5.42
C PHE A 61 20.62 20.71 3.97
N SER A 62 21.85 20.40 3.65
CA SER A 62 22.28 19.82 2.38
C SER A 62 22.10 18.30 2.38
N MET A 63 22.08 17.65 1.19
CA MET A 63 22.10 16.19 1.08
C MET A 63 23.32 15.57 1.82
N LYS A 64 24.46 16.25 1.80
CA LYS A 64 25.66 15.80 2.54
C LYS A 64 25.41 15.75 4.04
N GLU A 65 24.78 16.77 4.60
CA GLU A 65 24.41 16.82 6.03
C GLU A 65 23.34 15.78 6.37
N LEU A 66 22.31 15.63 5.52
CA LEU A 66 21.30 14.58 5.68
C LEU A 66 21.93 13.19 5.77
N ILE A 67 22.82 12.85 4.83
CA ILE A 67 23.53 11.56 4.82
C ILE A 67 24.39 11.41 6.09
N ALA A 68 25.11 12.46 6.51
CA ALA A 68 25.96 12.42 7.70
C ALA A 68 25.15 12.17 8.97
N HIS A 69 24.02 12.84 9.15
CA HIS A 69 23.13 12.66 10.29
C HIS A 69 22.44 11.28 10.27
N ALA A 70 21.94 10.84 9.12
CA ALA A 70 21.32 9.52 8.97
C ALA A 70 22.32 8.38 9.26
N LYS A 71 23.56 8.51 8.79
CA LYS A 71 24.63 7.55 9.14
C LYS A 71 24.98 7.54 10.64
N LYS A 72 24.83 8.67 11.33
CA LYS A 72 25.03 8.74 12.77
C LYS A 72 23.89 8.05 13.53
N GLU A 73 22.65 8.11 13.03
CA GLU A 73 21.54 7.29 13.54
C GLU A 73 21.78 5.81 13.27
N GLY A 74 22.35 5.48 12.11
CA GLY A 74 22.82 4.15 11.72
C GLY A 74 21.72 3.12 11.47
N HIS A 75 20.46 3.48 11.64
CA HIS A 75 19.34 2.55 11.53
C HIS A 75 18.09 3.21 10.95
N LEU A 76 17.20 2.37 10.38
CA LEU A 76 15.86 2.72 9.88
C LEU A 76 14.89 1.59 10.23
N ASN A 77 13.76 1.92 10.81
CA ASN A 77 12.67 1.00 11.02
C ASN A 77 11.60 1.20 9.93
N THR A 78 11.40 0.19 9.11
CA THR A 78 10.28 0.08 8.17
C THR A 78 9.25 -0.93 8.69
N ILE A 79 8.07 -0.95 8.11
CA ILE A 79 7.01 -1.90 8.45
C ILE A 79 6.22 -2.23 7.18
N ALA A 80 5.71 -3.45 7.10
CA ALA A 80 4.81 -3.89 6.04
C ALA A 80 5.37 -3.74 4.61
N LEU A 81 6.68 -3.98 4.45
CA LEU A 81 7.36 -3.97 3.16
C LEU A 81 7.84 -5.39 2.79
N PRO A 82 6.98 -6.26 2.23
CA PRO A 82 7.42 -7.59 1.79
C PRO A 82 8.54 -7.46 0.74
N PRO A 83 9.60 -8.27 0.78
CA PRO A 83 10.72 -8.15 -0.15
C PRO A 83 10.33 -8.28 -1.63
N ASP A 84 9.31 -9.06 -1.93
CA ASP A 84 8.75 -9.30 -3.27
C ASP A 84 7.72 -8.24 -3.70
N TRP A 85 7.20 -7.45 -2.78
CA TRP A 85 6.27 -6.36 -3.07
C TRP A 85 6.99 -5.18 -3.71
N ALA A 86 6.64 -4.83 -4.96
CA ALA A 86 7.19 -3.69 -5.71
C ALA A 86 8.73 -3.60 -5.65
N ASN A 87 9.43 -4.74 -5.46
CA ASN A 87 10.89 -4.86 -5.37
C ASN A 87 11.52 -4.28 -4.06
N TYR A 88 10.75 -4.18 -2.96
CA TYR A 88 11.30 -3.62 -1.72
C TYR A 88 12.55 -4.34 -1.20
N GLY A 89 12.71 -5.64 -1.46
CA GLY A 89 13.91 -6.39 -1.09
C GLY A 89 15.19 -5.79 -1.70
N GLU A 90 15.17 -5.49 -3.01
CA GLU A 90 16.31 -4.85 -3.68
C GLU A 90 16.44 -3.37 -3.31
N ILE A 91 15.31 -2.67 -3.12
CA ILE A 91 15.28 -1.27 -2.68
C ILE A 91 15.98 -1.13 -1.32
N MET A 92 15.56 -1.93 -0.32
CA MET A 92 16.17 -1.94 1.02
C MET A 92 17.65 -2.30 0.96
N SER A 93 18.01 -3.38 0.25
CA SER A 93 19.41 -3.81 0.14
C SER A 93 20.29 -2.77 -0.56
N THR A 94 19.74 -2.08 -1.56
CA THR A 94 20.45 -0.99 -2.27
C THR A 94 20.67 0.21 -1.37
N PHE A 95 19.65 0.60 -0.59
CA PHE A 95 19.77 1.67 0.41
C PHE A 95 20.84 1.34 1.46
N GLN A 96 20.78 0.14 2.03
CA GLN A 96 21.76 -0.34 3.03
C GLN A 96 23.18 -0.31 2.47
N LYS A 97 23.40 -0.84 1.27
CA LYS A 97 24.72 -0.85 0.61
C LYS A 97 25.23 0.57 0.32
N LYS A 98 24.33 1.45 -0.14
CA LYS A 98 24.70 2.82 -0.54
C LYS A 98 25.08 3.71 0.65
N TYR A 99 24.36 3.58 1.75
CA TYR A 99 24.48 4.50 2.87
C TYR A 99 25.11 3.89 4.14
N GLY A 100 25.20 2.57 4.21
CA GLY A 100 25.71 1.89 5.42
C GLY A 100 24.78 2.00 6.63
N ILE A 101 23.46 2.09 6.38
CA ILE A 101 22.41 2.22 7.40
C ILE A 101 21.67 0.89 7.49
N GLY A 102 21.54 0.31 8.69
CA GLY A 102 20.77 -0.91 8.91
C GLY A 102 19.27 -0.67 8.73
N ILE A 103 18.53 -1.68 8.27
CA ILE A 103 17.07 -1.63 8.19
C ILE A 103 16.48 -2.81 8.99
N THR A 104 15.54 -2.51 9.87
CA THR A 104 14.59 -3.50 10.41
C THR A 104 13.26 -3.29 9.72
N ASN A 105 12.75 -4.33 9.06
CA ASN A 105 11.42 -4.33 8.45
C ASN A 105 10.51 -5.23 9.28
N ASP A 106 9.64 -4.62 10.08
CA ASP A 106 8.72 -5.34 10.97
C ASP A 106 7.45 -5.73 10.24
N ASN A 107 6.84 -6.86 10.63
CA ASN A 107 5.57 -7.35 10.09
C ASN A 107 5.45 -7.16 8.57
N PRO A 108 6.27 -7.84 7.75
CA PRO A 108 6.32 -7.60 6.30
C PRO A 108 4.95 -7.73 5.60
N ASP A 109 4.11 -8.67 6.03
CA ASP A 109 2.77 -8.88 5.47
C ASP A 109 1.69 -8.00 6.14
N GLY A 110 2.10 -6.93 6.82
CA GLY A 110 1.21 -5.99 7.49
C GLY A 110 0.32 -5.23 6.52
N SER A 111 -0.83 -4.79 7.02
CA SER A 111 -1.77 -3.95 6.27
C SER A 111 -1.59 -2.47 6.59
N SER A 112 -2.06 -1.58 5.71
CA SER A 112 -2.02 -0.12 5.92
C SER A 112 -2.67 0.33 7.25
N ALA A 113 -3.65 -0.41 7.74
CA ALA A 113 -4.24 -0.15 9.06
C ALA A 113 -3.26 -0.51 10.20
N GLN A 114 -2.53 -1.61 10.05
CA GLN A 114 -1.54 -2.05 11.05
C GLN A 114 -0.33 -1.14 11.08
N GLU A 115 0.09 -0.58 9.95
CA GLU A 115 1.15 0.42 9.89
C GLU A 115 0.80 1.68 10.71
N ASN A 116 -0.37 2.27 10.48
CA ASN A 116 -0.85 3.41 11.27
C ASN A 116 -1.01 3.05 12.75
N GLN A 117 -1.51 1.85 13.05
CA GLN A 117 -1.64 1.37 14.41
C GLN A 117 -0.29 1.21 15.10
N ALA A 118 0.75 0.75 14.39
CA ALA A 118 2.10 0.61 14.92
C ALA A 118 2.68 1.97 15.36
N ILE A 119 2.48 3.05 14.58
CA ILE A 119 2.86 4.41 14.99
C ILE A 119 2.20 4.79 16.33
N VAL A 120 0.93 4.45 16.51
CA VAL A 120 0.18 4.78 17.73
C VAL A 120 0.66 3.95 18.92
N SER A 121 0.71 2.63 18.75
CA SER A 121 0.98 1.69 19.84
C SER A 121 2.44 1.70 20.30
N LEU A 122 3.37 1.98 19.38
CA LEU A 122 4.81 2.03 19.67
C LEU A 122 5.31 3.47 19.85
N LYS A 123 4.44 4.44 20.05
CA LYS A 123 4.83 5.83 20.22
C LYS A 123 5.85 6.00 21.36
N GLY A 124 7.03 6.50 21.00
CA GLY A 124 8.14 6.69 21.95
C GLY A 124 8.98 5.44 22.21
N ASP A 125 8.66 4.29 21.60
CA ASP A 125 9.49 3.11 21.58
C ASP A 125 10.53 3.22 20.43
N SER A 126 11.74 2.69 20.63
CA SER A 126 12.79 2.66 19.60
C SER A 126 12.46 1.74 18.42
N ARG A 127 11.48 0.85 18.56
CA ARG A 127 10.98 -0.05 17.51
C ARG A 127 9.84 0.56 16.69
N ALA A 128 9.36 1.76 17.04
CA ALA A 128 8.32 2.41 16.26
C ALA A 128 8.78 2.55 14.80
N PRO A 129 7.88 2.37 13.80
CA PRO A 129 8.26 2.59 12.41
C PRO A 129 8.66 4.05 12.20
N ASP A 130 9.74 4.25 11.45
CA ASP A 130 10.18 5.59 11.03
C ASP A 130 9.37 6.09 9.84
N VAL A 131 9.00 5.16 8.95
CA VAL A 131 8.25 5.39 7.71
C VAL A 131 7.16 4.34 7.53
N VAL A 132 6.14 4.67 6.78
CA VAL A 132 5.04 3.77 6.39
C VAL A 132 4.74 3.91 4.91
N ASP A 133 4.24 2.83 4.29
CA ASP A 133 3.80 2.77 2.90
C ASP A 133 2.32 2.35 2.84
N VAL A 134 1.43 3.33 2.88
CA VAL A 134 0.01 3.09 3.10
C VAL A 134 -0.84 3.44 1.88
N GLY A 135 -1.98 2.79 1.74
CA GLY A 135 -2.97 3.21 0.75
C GLY A 135 -3.50 4.62 1.02
N PRO A 136 -3.93 5.38 -0.03
CA PRO A 136 -4.25 6.81 0.09
C PRO A 136 -5.32 7.14 1.14
N ALA A 137 -6.36 6.31 1.28
CA ALA A 137 -7.37 6.53 2.32
C ALA A 137 -6.80 6.38 3.75
N PHE A 138 -5.77 5.55 3.93
CA PHE A 138 -5.05 5.40 5.20
C PHE A 138 -4.05 6.54 5.41
N ALA A 139 -3.45 7.07 4.33
CA ALA A 139 -2.62 8.27 4.38
C ALA A 139 -3.43 9.48 4.84
N VAL A 140 -4.64 9.67 4.31
CA VAL A 140 -5.57 10.72 4.76
C VAL A 140 -5.93 10.55 6.24
N SER A 141 -6.36 9.35 6.66
CA SER A 141 -6.71 9.12 8.07
C SER A 141 -5.52 9.31 9.00
N GLY A 142 -4.32 8.83 8.66
CA GLY A 142 -3.10 9.05 9.43
C GLY A 142 -2.72 10.53 9.56
N THR A 143 -2.96 11.33 8.50
CA THR A 143 -2.77 12.78 8.54
C THR A 143 -3.76 13.44 9.50
N VAL A 144 -5.04 13.08 9.44
CA VAL A 144 -6.09 13.60 10.35
C VAL A 144 -5.79 13.25 11.81
N ASP A 145 -5.28 12.05 12.05
CA ASP A 145 -4.89 11.59 13.38
C ASP A 145 -3.55 12.17 13.87
N GLY A 146 -2.88 12.98 13.02
CA GLY A 146 -1.64 13.68 13.36
C GLY A 146 -0.44 12.74 13.52
N LEU A 147 -0.45 11.59 12.83
CA LEU A 147 0.60 10.57 12.90
C LEU A 147 1.85 10.99 12.12
N TYR A 148 1.72 11.78 11.06
CA TYR A 148 2.80 12.05 10.11
C TYR A 148 3.48 13.39 10.34
N GLY A 149 4.79 13.44 10.09
CA GLY A 149 5.60 14.62 10.03
C GLY A 149 5.60 15.20 8.62
N LYS A 150 5.68 16.54 8.52
CA LYS A 150 5.79 17.20 7.20
C LYS A 150 7.22 17.09 6.67
N TYR A 151 7.32 16.68 5.42
CA TYR A 151 8.56 16.71 4.67
C TYR A 151 8.27 16.94 3.18
N PHE A 152 9.20 17.53 2.46
CA PHE A 152 9.11 17.69 1.02
C PHE A 152 10.35 17.08 0.40
N VAL A 153 10.23 15.91 -0.21
CA VAL A 153 11.34 15.30 -0.95
C VAL A 153 11.84 16.24 -2.05
N SER A 154 13.10 16.11 -2.42
CA SER A 154 13.70 16.99 -3.45
C SER A 154 12.90 17.01 -4.76
N GLU A 155 12.35 15.86 -5.12
CA GLU A 155 11.58 15.65 -6.35
C GLU A 155 10.06 15.81 -6.17
N PHE A 156 9.62 16.42 -5.08
CA PHE A 156 8.20 16.59 -4.75
C PHE A 156 7.38 17.23 -5.90
N SER A 157 7.96 18.15 -6.65
CA SER A 157 7.28 18.82 -7.77
C SER A 157 6.96 17.88 -8.93
N THR A 158 7.73 16.80 -9.12
CA THR A 158 7.58 15.86 -10.23
C THR A 158 6.56 14.74 -9.94
N ILE A 159 6.13 14.59 -8.68
CA ILE A 159 5.05 13.68 -8.30
C ILE A 159 3.71 14.31 -8.73
N PRO A 160 2.81 13.57 -9.40
CA PRO A 160 1.50 14.08 -9.78
C PRO A 160 0.71 14.64 -8.59
N ARG A 161 -0.01 15.76 -8.81
CA ARG A 161 -0.81 16.40 -7.75
C ARG A 161 -1.83 15.46 -7.12
N ALA A 162 -2.44 14.60 -7.93
CA ALA A 162 -3.43 13.63 -7.46
C ALA A 162 -2.84 12.49 -6.59
N MET A 163 -1.51 12.41 -6.51
CA MET A 163 -0.80 11.37 -5.75
C MET A 163 -0.03 11.95 -4.56
N LYS A 164 -0.38 13.10 -4.03
CA LYS A 164 0.32 13.68 -2.87
C LYS A 164 -0.55 14.64 -2.07
N ASP A 165 -0.26 14.73 -0.78
CA ASP A 165 -0.71 15.83 0.06
C ASP A 165 0.16 17.06 -0.22
N THR A 166 -0.44 18.13 -0.73
CA THR A 166 0.28 19.36 -1.09
C THR A 166 0.92 20.06 0.11
N ARG A 167 0.48 19.70 1.34
CA ARG A 167 1.04 20.19 2.61
C ARG A 167 2.28 19.41 3.05
N GLY A 168 2.63 18.29 2.35
CA GLY A 168 3.83 17.49 2.59
C GLY A 168 3.72 16.47 3.72
N TYR A 169 2.53 15.93 4.01
CA TYR A 169 2.36 14.87 5.00
C TYR A 169 2.60 13.47 4.42
N TRP A 170 2.30 13.25 3.13
CA TRP A 170 2.50 12.01 2.40
C TRP A 170 2.60 12.27 0.90
N TRP A 171 3.13 11.32 0.16
CA TRP A 171 3.27 11.37 -1.30
C TRP A 171 3.34 9.98 -1.89
N GLY A 172 2.67 9.77 -3.02
CA GLY A 172 2.65 8.50 -3.75
C GLY A 172 4.03 8.14 -4.28
N ASP A 173 4.36 6.88 -4.25
CA ASP A 173 5.68 6.37 -4.65
C ASP A 173 5.64 5.48 -5.89
N TYR A 174 4.62 4.65 -6.04
CA TYR A 174 4.35 3.80 -7.22
C TYR A 174 2.86 3.52 -7.36
N TRP A 175 2.45 3.02 -8.53
CA TRP A 175 1.07 2.63 -8.81
C TRP A 175 1.01 1.36 -9.64
N GLY A 176 -0.14 0.69 -9.67
CA GLY A 176 -0.46 -0.47 -10.48
C GLY A 176 -1.95 -0.58 -10.77
N ALA A 177 -2.34 -1.64 -11.46
CA ALA A 177 -3.73 -1.99 -11.70
C ALA A 177 -4.09 -3.32 -11.01
N ILE A 178 -5.36 -3.48 -10.63
CA ILE A 178 -5.84 -4.76 -10.13
C ILE A 178 -5.85 -5.76 -11.28
N SER A 179 -5.27 -6.93 -11.01
CA SER A 179 -5.10 -8.04 -11.94
C SER A 179 -5.64 -9.34 -11.36
N ILE A 180 -5.80 -10.32 -12.22
CA ILE A 180 -6.08 -11.71 -11.86
C ILE A 180 -4.81 -12.52 -12.11
N GLY A 181 -4.14 -12.94 -11.03
CA GLY A 181 -3.07 -13.92 -11.07
C GLY A 181 -3.63 -15.33 -10.90
N TYR A 182 -3.05 -16.31 -11.55
CA TYR A 182 -3.52 -17.70 -11.44
C TYR A 182 -2.42 -18.74 -11.68
N ASN A 183 -2.53 -19.85 -10.97
CA ASN A 183 -1.65 -21.00 -11.09
C ASN A 183 -2.15 -21.91 -12.23
N GLN A 184 -1.42 -21.98 -13.35
CA GLN A 184 -1.80 -22.77 -14.53
C GLN A 184 -1.79 -24.29 -14.31
N ASN A 185 -1.14 -24.78 -13.25
CA ASN A 185 -1.20 -26.20 -12.89
C ASN A 185 -2.55 -26.57 -12.24
N LEU A 186 -3.25 -25.58 -11.65
CA LEU A 186 -4.49 -25.77 -10.90
C LEU A 186 -5.71 -25.19 -11.62
N ILE A 187 -5.50 -24.30 -12.60
CA ILE A 187 -6.54 -23.56 -13.32
C ILE A 187 -6.39 -23.81 -14.82
N SER A 188 -7.19 -24.73 -15.34
CA SER A 188 -7.16 -25.11 -16.77
C SER A 188 -7.80 -24.06 -17.67
N ASN A 189 -8.86 -23.40 -17.18
CA ASN A 189 -9.58 -22.34 -17.90
C ASN A 189 -9.32 -21.01 -17.16
N PRO A 190 -8.38 -20.18 -17.59
CA PRO A 190 -8.06 -18.94 -16.86
C PRO A 190 -9.19 -17.91 -16.94
N PRO A 191 -9.57 -17.27 -15.81
CA PRO A 191 -10.55 -16.21 -15.82
C PRO A 191 -9.97 -14.96 -16.50
N LYS A 192 -10.81 -14.25 -17.30
CA LYS A 192 -10.42 -13.03 -18.02
C LYS A 192 -11.19 -11.79 -17.56
N SER A 193 -12.17 -11.98 -16.67
CA SER A 193 -13.07 -10.95 -16.19
C SER A 193 -13.55 -11.26 -14.78
N PHE A 194 -14.10 -10.27 -14.08
CA PHE A 194 -14.81 -10.51 -12.83
C PHE A 194 -16.02 -11.41 -13.03
N ALA A 195 -16.72 -11.26 -14.16
CA ALA A 195 -17.86 -12.13 -14.48
C ALA A 195 -17.46 -13.61 -14.54
N ASP A 196 -16.27 -13.92 -15.08
CA ASP A 196 -15.78 -15.30 -15.12
C ASP A 196 -15.60 -15.92 -13.73
N LEU A 197 -15.17 -15.12 -12.75
CA LEU A 197 -14.88 -15.60 -11.39
C LEU A 197 -16.10 -16.23 -10.68
N LEU A 198 -17.32 -15.94 -11.15
CA LEU A 198 -18.57 -16.54 -10.64
C LEU A 198 -18.82 -17.95 -11.17
N LYS A 199 -18.04 -18.44 -12.14
CA LYS A 199 -18.23 -19.79 -12.70
C LYS A 199 -17.97 -20.87 -11.63
N PRO A 200 -18.77 -21.97 -11.64
CA PRO A 200 -18.65 -23.03 -10.62
C PRO A 200 -17.26 -23.71 -10.55
N GLU A 201 -16.51 -23.69 -11.65
CA GLU A 201 -15.16 -24.26 -11.73
C GLU A 201 -14.14 -23.59 -10.82
N TYR A 202 -14.42 -22.37 -10.35
CA TYR A 202 -13.55 -21.63 -9.42
C TYR A 202 -13.96 -21.75 -7.95
N LYS A 203 -14.85 -22.69 -7.63
CA LYS A 203 -15.26 -22.94 -6.25
C LYS A 203 -14.05 -23.27 -5.37
N GLY A 204 -13.91 -22.51 -4.26
CA GLY A 204 -12.79 -22.65 -3.31
C GLY A 204 -11.44 -22.23 -3.86
N LYS A 205 -11.38 -21.33 -4.87
CA LYS A 205 -10.12 -21.01 -5.55
C LYS A 205 -9.75 -19.53 -5.60
N VAL A 206 -10.66 -18.62 -5.30
CA VAL A 206 -10.45 -17.18 -5.50
C VAL A 206 -10.12 -16.49 -4.18
N ALA A 207 -8.94 -15.89 -4.11
CA ALA A 207 -8.44 -15.14 -2.97
C ALA A 207 -8.24 -13.65 -3.32
N ILE A 208 -8.16 -12.82 -2.28
CA ILE A 208 -7.76 -11.41 -2.36
C ILE A 208 -6.63 -11.15 -1.36
N ASN A 209 -5.86 -10.09 -1.59
CA ASN A 209 -4.77 -9.74 -0.68
C ASN A 209 -5.30 -8.99 0.55
N GLY A 210 -5.60 -9.74 1.59
CA GLY A 210 -6.07 -9.23 2.88
C GLY A 210 -7.58 -8.95 2.96
N SER A 211 -7.98 -8.29 4.03
CA SER A 211 -9.37 -7.87 4.26
C SER A 211 -9.61 -6.44 3.78
N PRO A 212 -10.71 -6.14 3.07
CA PRO A 212 -11.02 -4.75 2.67
C PRO A 212 -11.26 -3.80 3.85
N LEU A 213 -11.40 -4.34 5.06
CA LEU A 213 -11.50 -3.52 6.27
C LEU A 213 -10.15 -2.90 6.68
N THR A 214 -9.03 -3.51 6.27
CA THR A 214 -7.69 -3.16 6.74
C THR A 214 -6.65 -3.01 5.62
N SER A 215 -6.83 -3.67 4.46
CA SER A 215 -5.90 -3.70 3.34
C SER A 215 -6.34 -2.80 2.19
N ASN A 216 -5.43 -1.96 1.69
CA ASN A 216 -5.67 -1.14 0.50
C ASN A 216 -5.80 -1.97 -0.78
N SER A 217 -5.06 -3.07 -0.92
CA SER A 217 -5.19 -4.00 -2.06
C SER A 217 -6.61 -4.55 -2.13
N ALA A 218 -7.14 -5.05 -1.01
CA ALA A 218 -8.48 -5.61 -0.97
C ALA A 218 -9.57 -4.55 -1.19
N VAL A 219 -9.41 -3.31 -0.68
CA VAL A 219 -10.29 -2.17 -1.03
C VAL A 219 -10.27 -1.92 -2.53
N SER A 220 -9.11 -1.96 -3.16
CA SER A 220 -8.94 -1.74 -4.60
C SER A 220 -9.58 -2.84 -5.46
N VAL A 221 -9.55 -4.09 -4.97
CA VAL A 221 -10.28 -5.20 -5.59
C VAL A 221 -11.79 -4.99 -5.51
N VAL A 222 -12.32 -4.41 -4.42
CA VAL A 222 -13.75 -4.04 -4.34
C VAL A 222 -14.10 -2.94 -5.35
N PHE A 223 -13.24 -1.95 -5.55
CA PHE A 223 -13.42 -0.96 -6.62
C PHE A 223 -13.45 -1.60 -8.01
N ALA A 224 -12.50 -2.49 -8.30
CA ALA A 224 -12.45 -3.19 -9.59
C ALA A 224 -13.73 -4.02 -9.82
N ALA A 225 -14.18 -4.75 -8.80
CA ALA A 225 -15.44 -5.48 -8.85
C ALA A 225 -16.65 -4.55 -9.03
N ALA A 226 -16.66 -3.37 -8.43
CA ALA A 226 -17.73 -2.39 -8.62
C ALA A 226 -17.78 -1.91 -10.07
N LEU A 227 -16.63 -1.55 -10.65
CA LEU A 227 -16.54 -1.14 -12.05
C LEU A 227 -17.06 -2.23 -13.01
N ALA A 228 -16.75 -3.50 -12.73
CA ALA A 228 -17.19 -4.65 -13.52
C ALA A 228 -18.70 -4.93 -13.40
N ASN A 229 -19.35 -4.47 -12.32
CA ASN A 229 -20.75 -4.79 -12.01
C ASN A 229 -21.68 -3.57 -12.04
N GLY A 230 -21.39 -2.57 -12.87
CA GLY A 230 -22.24 -1.39 -13.07
C GLY A 230 -22.14 -0.34 -11.97
N GLY A 231 -21.16 -0.45 -11.07
CA GLY A 231 -20.79 0.57 -10.12
C GLY A 231 -19.83 1.61 -10.69
N SER A 232 -19.19 2.36 -9.80
CA SER A 232 -18.21 3.38 -10.17
C SER A 232 -17.26 3.67 -9.00
N ALA A 233 -16.28 4.54 -9.20
CA ALA A 233 -15.44 5.02 -8.11
C ALA A 233 -16.24 5.76 -7.00
N SER A 234 -17.41 6.30 -7.30
CA SER A 234 -18.33 6.90 -6.33
C SER A 234 -19.39 5.93 -5.78
N ASN A 235 -19.49 4.71 -6.31
CA ASN A 235 -20.46 3.71 -5.88
C ASN A 235 -19.85 2.31 -5.89
N VAL A 236 -19.29 1.91 -4.74
CA VAL A 236 -18.68 0.57 -4.55
C VAL A 236 -19.68 -0.50 -4.11
N GLY A 237 -20.96 -0.15 -3.92
CA GLY A 237 -22.00 -1.10 -3.50
C GLY A 237 -22.07 -2.35 -4.39
N PRO A 238 -22.16 -2.23 -5.74
CA PRO A 238 -22.15 -3.38 -6.65
C PRO A 238 -20.90 -4.28 -6.50
N GLY A 239 -19.76 -3.72 -6.12
CA GLY A 239 -18.56 -4.52 -5.84
C GLY A 239 -18.69 -5.34 -4.55
N ILE A 240 -19.26 -4.76 -3.49
CA ILE A 240 -19.55 -5.50 -2.25
C ILE A 240 -20.57 -6.62 -2.52
N ASP A 241 -21.61 -6.34 -3.30
CA ASP A 241 -22.63 -7.33 -3.69
C ASP A 241 -22.06 -8.45 -4.55
N PHE A 242 -21.07 -8.14 -5.42
CA PHE A 242 -20.32 -9.15 -6.16
C PHE A 242 -19.58 -10.10 -5.20
N TRP A 243 -18.87 -9.57 -4.21
CA TRP A 243 -18.15 -10.38 -3.23
C TRP A 243 -19.09 -11.20 -2.33
N ALA A 244 -20.28 -10.68 -2.03
CA ALA A 244 -21.33 -11.46 -1.35
C ALA A 244 -21.75 -12.67 -2.19
N LYS A 245 -21.90 -12.50 -3.53
CA LYS A 245 -22.17 -13.61 -4.45
C LYS A 245 -21.00 -14.60 -4.51
N MET A 246 -19.76 -14.11 -4.58
CA MET A 246 -18.55 -14.94 -4.57
C MET A 246 -18.47 -15.80 -3.31
N LYS A 247 -18.85 -15.25 -2.14
CA LYS A 247 -18.92 -15.99 -0.88
C LYS A 247 -20.04 -17.03 -0.91
N SER A 248 -21.27 -16.64 -1.31
CA SER A 248 -22.43 -17.54 -1.31
C SER A 248 -22.28 -18.70 -2.31
N SER A 249 -21.60 -18.48 -3.44
CA SER A 249 -21.25 -19.54 -4.40
C SER A 249 -20.11 -20.44 -3.89
N GLY A 250 -19.39 -20.02 -2.85
CA GLY A 250 -18.22 -20.72 -2.33
C GLY A 250 -16.96 -20.55 -3.18
N ASN A 251 -16.94 -19.61 -4.13
CA ASN A 251 -15.76 -19.34 -4.98
C ASN A 251 -14.68 -18.55 -4.21
N TYR A 252 -15.09 -17.61 -3.35
CA TYR A 252 -14.19 -16.85 -2.50
C TYR A 252 -13.69 -17.67 -1.33
N ILE A 253 -12.38 -17.63 -1.12
CA ILE A 253 -11.71 -18.19 0.07
C ILE A 253 -11.16 -17.03 0.94
N PRO A 254 -11.44 -17.00 2.25
CA PRO A 254 -10.99 -15.93 3.13
C PRO A 254 -9.53 -16.15 3.59
N VAL A 255 -8.65 -16.36 2.62
CA VAL A 255 -7.20 -16.52 2.82
C VAL A 255 -6.51 -15.38 2.09
N GLY A 256 -5.71 -14.59 2.81
CA GLY A 256 -4.92 -13.53 2.20
C GLY A 256 -3.88 -14.09 1.24
N THR A 257 -3.75 -13.48 0.06
CA THR A 257 -2.68 -13.84 -0.87
C THR A 257 -1.34 -13.34 -0.33
N THR A 258 -0.37 -14.23 -0.24
CA THR A 258 1.04 -13.95 0.07
C THR A 258 1.91 -14.84 -0.80
N SER A 259 3.21 -14.56 -0.88
CA SER A 259 4.19 -15.43 -1.56
C SER A 259 4.09 -16.89 -1.10
N ALA A 260 3.91 -17.12 0.20
CA ALA A 260 3.78 -18.47 0.77
C ALA A 260 2.51 -19.18 0.31
N THR A 261 1.35 -18.49 0.26
CA THR A 261 0.08 -19.09 -0.18
C THR A 261 0.03 -19.32 -1.68
N VAL A 262 0.71 -18.49 -2.47
CA VAL A 262 0.91 -18.69 -3.91
C VAL A 262 1.82 -19.88 -4.17
N ALA A 263 2.98 -19.94 -3.53
CA ALA A 263 3.95 -21.03 -3.68
C ALA A 263 3.37 -22.40 -3.29
N SER A 264 2.58 -22.46 -2.21
CA SER A 264 1.92 -23.68 -1.76
C SER A 264 0.68 -24.09 -2.59
N GLY A 265 0.17 -23.20 -3.45
CA GLY A 265 -1.07 -23.41 -4.20
C GLY A 265 -2.34 -23.23 -3.36
N GLN A 266 -2.24 -22.69 -2.14
CA GLN A 266 -3.39 -22.41 -1.28
C GLN A 266 -4.29 -21.31 -1.87
N THR A 267 -3.73 -20.36 -2.61
CA THR A 267 -4.45 -19.30 -3.32
C THR A 267 -4.29 -19.46 -4.84
N PRO A 268 -5.01 -20.41 -5.48
CA PRO A 268 -4.83 -20.72 -6.91
C PRO A 268 -5.16 -19.59 -7.87
N ILE A 269 -6.06 -18.70 -7.47
CA ILE A 269 -6.41 -17.44 -8.15
C ILE A 269 -6.30 -16.33 -7.15
N SER A 270 -5.52 -15.29 -7.49
CA SER A 270 -5.32 -14.10 -6.68
C SER A 270 -5.78 -12.84 -7.41
N LEU A 271 -6.67 -12.08 -6.79
CA LEU A 271 -6.91 -10.70 -7.20
C LEU A 271 -6.04 -9.77 -6.37
N ASP A 272 -5.06 -9.20 -7.02
CA ASP A 272 -4.07 -8.32 -6.42
C ASP A 272 -3.52 -7.35 -7.49
N TRP A 273 -2.62 -6.47 -7.07
CA TRP A 273 -1.89 -5.59 -7.96
C TRP A 273 -1.12 -6.38 -9.02
N ASP A 274 -1.07 -5.87 -10.22
CA ASP A 274 -0.37 -6.49 -11.35
C ASP A 274 1.12 -6.69 -11.09
N TYR A 275 1.77 -5.75 -10.43
CA TYR A 275 3.19 -5.86 -10.08
C TYR A 275 3.48 -7.04 -9.13
N ASN A 276 2.58 -7.35 -8.17
CA ASN A 276 2.72 -8.51 -7.30
C ASN A 276 2.53 -9.81 -8.08
N ASN A 277 1.44 -9.89 -8.85
CA ASN A 277 1.18 -11.07 -9.67
C ASN A 277 2.28 -11.30 -10.73
N LEU A 278 2.88 -10.23 -11.29
CA LEU A 278 4.04 -10.32 -12.19
C LEU A 278 5.32 -10.76 -11.47
N ALA A 279 5.52 -10.32 -10.22
CA ALA A 279 6.63 -10.81 -9.40
C ALA A 279 6.52 -12.32 -9.16
N TYR A 280 5.33 -12.85 -8.86
CA TYR A 280 5.10 -14.28 -8.68
C TYR A 280 5.37 -15.12 -9.93
N VAL A 281 5.15 -14.58 -11.15
CA VAL A 281 5.54 -15.26 -12.40
C VAL A 281 7.03 -15.56 -12.42
N LYS A 282 7.83 -14.63 -11.92
CA LYS A 282 9.29 -14.73 -11.90
C LYS A 282 9.79 -15.54 -10.70
N GLU A 283 9.16 -15.37 -9.56
CA GLU A 283 9.59 -15.96 -8.29
C GLU A 283 9.20 -17.44 -8.18
N PHE A 284 8.02 -17.81 -8.70
CA PHE A 284 7.48 -19.19 -8.60
C PHE A 284 7.28 -19.85 -9.96
N PRO A 285 8.36 -20.10 -10.73
CA PRO A 285 8.23 -20.71 -12.05
C PRO A 285 7.59 -22.11 -12.01
N ALA A 286 7.76 -22.85 -10.92
CA ALA A 286 7.12 -24.17 -10.74
C ALA A 286 5.60 -24.10 -10.63
N ALA A 287 5.05 -22.99 -10.12
CA ALA A 287 3.60 -22.74 -10.07
C ALA A 287 3.02 -22.39 -11.44
N ARG A 288 3.87 -22.09 -12.43
CA ARG A 288 3.45 -21.59 -13.76
C ARG A 288 2.43 -20.45 -13.61
N TRP A 289 2.77 -19.50 -12.73
CA TRP A 289 1.89 -18.37 -12.47
C TRP A 289 1.71 -17.52 -13.73
N ALA A 290 0.49 -17.07 -13.97
CA ALA A 290 0.17 -16.19 -15.09
C ALA A 290 -0.74 -15.05 -14.64
N VAL A 291 -0.76 -13.97 -15.41
CA VAL A 291 -1.44 -12.72 -15.05
C VAL A 291 -2.34 -12.25 -16.17
N THR A 292 -3.52 -11.78 -15.80
CA THR A 292 -4.47 -11.14 -16.71
C THR A 292 -4.99 -9.85 -16.09
N ILE A 293 -5.01 -8.75 -16.85
CA ILE A 293 -5.76 -7.54 -16.49
C ILE A 293 -7.23 -7.79 -16.85
N PRO A 294 -8.18 -7.66 -15.91
CA PRO A 294 -9.60 -7.93 -16.17
C PRO A 294 -10.15 -7.06 -17.29
N SER A 295 -10.96 -7.64 -18.17
CA SER A 295 -11.54 -6.93 -19.32
C SER A 295 -12.70 -6.00 -18.95
N ASP A 296 -13.35 -6.21 -17.79
CA ASP A 296 -14.59 -5.57 -17.34
C ASP A 296 -14.42 -4.64 -16.12
N GLY A 297 -13.33 -4.73 -15.39
CA GLY A 297 -13.10 -3.93 -14.16
C GLY A 297 -11.65 -3.51 -14.00
N VAL A 298 -11.17 -2.53 -14.78
CA VAL A 298 -9.80 -2.04 -14.69
C VAL A 298 -9.72 -0.88 -13.68
N TYR A 299 -9.22 -1.17 -12.49
CA TYR A 299 -8.98 -0.18 -11.44
C TYR A 299 -7.49 0.00 -11.21
N GLY A 300 -7.04 1.26 -11.23
CA GLY A 300 -5.68 1.65 -10.89
C GLY A 300 -5.63 2.30 -9.51
N GLY A 301 -4.54 2.09 -8.80
CA GLY A 301 -4.33 2.69 -7.49
C GLY A 301 -2.85 2.77 -7.16
N TYR A 302 -2.53 3.48 -6.08
CA TYR A 302 -1.16 3.75 -5.66
C TYR A 302 -1.00 3.54 -4.16
N TYR A 303 0.25 3.49 -3.72
CA TYR A 303 0.63 3.59 -2.31
C TYR A 303 1.30 4.93 -2.04
N ALA A 304 1.41 5.29 -0.78
CA ALA A 304 1.93 6.58 -0.37
C ALA A 304 2.85 6.43 0.84
N GLN A 305 4.04 6.96 0.71
CA GLN A 305 5.01 7.09 1.79
C GLN A 305 4.63 8.22 2.73
N ALA A 306 4.85 7.99 4.02
CA ALA A 306 4.75 9.01 5.05
C ALA A 306 5.78 8.78 6.15
N ILE A 307 6.33 9.88 6.68
CA ILE A 307 7.27 9.81 7.81
C ILE A 307 6.48 9.89 9.11
N ASN A 308 6.71 8.95 10.03
CA ASN A 308 6.19 9.04 11.38
C ASN A 308 6.65 10.34 12.06
N LYS A 309 5.71 11.13 12.57
CA LYS A 309 5.98 12.40 13.25
C LYS A 309 6.95 12.25 14.44
N THR A 310 6.94 11.09 15.06
CA THR A 310 7.77 10.74 16.22
C THR A 310 8.77 9.64 15.90
N ALA A 311 9.23 9.58 14.64
CA ALA A 311 10.19 8.61 14.15
C ALA A 311 11.41 8.50 15.09
N PRO A 312 11.82 7.30 15.49
CA PRO A 312 13.05 7.09 16.24
C PRO A 312 14.32 7.57 15.51
N HIS A 313 14.33 7.42 14.17
CA HIS A 313 15.46 7.76 13.30
C HIS A 313 15.04 8.79 12.23
N PRO A 314 14.77 10.04 12.63
CA PRO A 314 14.14 11.03 11.73
C PRO A 314 15.03 11.47 10.55
N TRP A 315 16.35 11.35 10.64
CA TRP A 315 17.25 11.63 9.53
C TRP A 315 17.31 10.47 8.55
N ALA A 316 17.37 9.23 9.06
CA ALA A 316 17.32 8.03 8.22
C ALA A 316 15.98 7.92 7.48
N ALA A 317 14.86 8.26 8.14
CA ALA A 317 13.55 8.35 7.51
C ALA A 317 13.55 9.29 6.29
N ARG A 318 14.07 10.52 6.44
CA ARG A 318 14.15 11.49 5.35
C ARG A 318 15.10 11.05 4.24
N LEU A 319 16.22 10.44 4.59
CA LEU A 319 17.16 9.91 3.60
C LEU A 319 16.55 8.75 2.81
N TRP A 320 15.74 7.90 3.46
CA TRP A 320 14.98 6.86 2.80
C TRP A 320 14.02 7.44 1.76
N GLU A 321 13.27 8.48 2.12
CA GLU A 321 12.36 9.14 1.21
C GLU A 321 13.11 9.80 0.03
N GLU A 322 14.20 10.51 0.27
CA GLU A 322 15.02 11.07 -0.81
C GLU A 322 15.58 9.96 -1.74
N PHE A 323 15.91 8.79 -1.19
CA PHE A 323 16.35 7.66 -2.00
C PHE A 323 15.22 7.07 -2.83
N LEU A 324 14.05 6.83 -2.25
CA LEU A 324 12.89 6.27 -2.98
C LEU A 324 12.48 7.17 -4.15
N TYR A 325 12.50 8.49 -3.95
CA TYR A 325 12.11 9.45 -4.98
C TYR A 325 13.27 9.90 -5.88
N SER A 326 14.49 9.40 -5.69
CA SER A 326 15.56 9.54 -6.68
C SER A 326 15.25 8.75 -7.96
N ASP A 327 15.93 9.08 -9.07
CA ASP A 327 15.79 8.28 -10.31
C ASP A 327 16.10 6.80 -10.08
N GLN A 328 17.13 6.52 -9.25
CA GLN A 328 17.49 5.14 -8.89
C GLN A 328 16.35 4.43 -8.14
N GLY A 329 15.78 5.04 -7.12
CA GLY A 329 14.69 4.44 -6.35
C GLY A 329 13.44 4.19 -7.21
N GLN A 330 13.07 5.16 -8.03
CA GLN A 330 11.92 5.05 -8.93
C GLN A 330 12.12 3.97 -10.03
N ILE A 331 13.35 3.81 -10.54
CA ILE A 331 13.67 2.73 -11.49
C ILE A 331 13.66 1.35 -10.80
N LEU A 332 14.00 1.27 -9.51
CA LEU A 332 13.89 0.03 -8.75
C LEU A 332 12.42 -0.42 -8.59
N PHE A 333 11.47 0.49 -8.39
CA PHE A 333 10.04 0.16 -8.44
C PHE A 333 9.63 -0.39 -9.82
N LEU A 334 10.08 0.26 -10.91
CA LEU A 334 9.81 -0.21 -12.26
C LEU A 334 10.40 -1.61 -12.53
N LYS A 335 11.57 -1.92 -11.97
CA LYS A 335 12.18 -3.25 -12.03
C LYS A 335 11.34 -4.31 -11.31
N GLY A 336 10.56 -3.91 -10.30
CA GLY A 336 9.54 -4.71 -9.63
C GLY A 336 8.17 -4.64 -10.28
N PHE A 337 8.09 -4.24 -11.55
CA PHE A 337 6.87 -4.10 -12.36
C PHE A 337 5.89 -3.02 -11.89
N ALA A 338 6.18 -2.30 -10.82
CA ALA A 338 5.36 -1.19 -10.35
C ALA A 338 5.68 0.08 -11.14
N HIS A 339 4.65 0.80 -11.56
CA HIS A 339 4.84 2.06 -12.27
C HIS A 339 5.28 3.14 -11.27
N PRO A 340 6.47 3.75 -11.42
CA PRO A 340 6.91 4.77 -10.48
C PRO A 340 6.01 6.01 -10.50
N ALA A 341 5.81 6.66 -9.36
CA ALA A 341 5.01 7.88 -9.28
C ALA A 341 5.56 9.00 -10.18
N ARG A 342 6.88 9.05 -10.37
CA ARG A 342 7.57 10.00 -11.25
C ARG A 342 7.66 9.55 -12.70
N PHE A 343 6.84 8.59 -13.14
CA PHE A 343 6.90 8.01 -14.47
C PHE A 343 6.96 9.06 -15.59
N ASN A 344 6.09 10.07 -15.54
CA ASN A 344 6.02 11.11 -16.58
C ASN A 344 7.28 11.97 -16.63
N ASP A 345 7.88 12.31 -15.49
CA ASP A 345 9.15 13.05 -15.41
C ASP A 345 10.29 12.21 -15.98
N LEU A 346 10.41 10.95 -15.54
CA LEU A 346 11.45 10.04 -15.99
C LEU A 346 11.35 9.74 -17.51
N ALA A 347 10.13 9.54 -18.01
CA ALA A 347 9.87 9.35 -19.44
C ALA A 347 10.25 10.59 -20.26
N LYS A 348 9.88 11.79 -19.81
CA LYS A 348 10.24 13.06 -20.46
C LYS A 348 11.75 13.25 -20.56
N ARG A 349 12.49 12.78 -19.55
CA ARG A 349 13.97 12.85 -19.52
C ARG A 349 14.65 11.66 -20.21
N ASN A 350 13.89 10.70 -20.77
CA ASN A 350 14.37 9.48 -21.42
C ASN A 350 15.32 8.63 -20.54
N VAL A 351 15.05 8.57 -19.23
CA VAL A 351 15.87 7.78 -18.27
C VAL A 351 15.25 6.43 -17.91
N LEU A 352 14.04 6.12 -18.39
CA LEU A 352 13.41 4.81 -18.17
C LEU A 352 14.06 3.74 -19.03
N PRO A 353 14.58 2.64 -18.45
CA PRO A 353 15.18 1.55 -19.22
C PRO A 353 14.13 0.83 -20.08
N LYS A 354 14.35 0.78 -21.41
CA LYS A 354 13.42 0.14 -22.36
C LYS A 354 13.10 -1.31 -21.99
N ALA A 355 14.09 -2.07 -21.56
CA ALA A 355 13.88 -3.48 -21.17
C ALA A 355 12.91 -3.64 -20.00
N LEU A 356 12.85 -2.68 -19.07
CA LEU A 356 11.89 -2.71 -17.97
C LEU A 356 10.48 -2.30 -18.42
N LEU A 357 10.38 -1.35 -19.37
CA LEU A 357 9.10 -0.98 -19.98
C LEU A 357 8.51 -2.14 -20.80
N ASP A 358 9.34 -2.86 -21.55
CA ASP A 358 8.92 -4.00 -22.37
C ASP A 358 8.47 -5.20 -21.50
N ALA A 359 8.88 -5.26 -20.24
CA ALA A 359 8.47 -6.30 -19.30
C ALA A 359 7.08 -6.05 -18.66
N LEU A 360 6.54 -4.84 -18.82
CA LEU A 360 5.20 -4.51 -18.34
C LEU A 360 4.12 -5.03 -19.29
N PRO A 361 2.90 -5.29 -18.82
CA PRO A 361 1.75 -5.53 -19.69
C PRO A 361 1.55 -4.38 -20.69
N ALA A 362 0.98 -4.70 -21.85
CA ALA A 362 0.81 -3.71 -22.93
C ALA A 362 0.04 -2.47 -22.42
N PRO A 363 0.49 -1.24 -22.74
CA PRO A 363 -0.13 0.00 -22.26
C PRO A 363 -1.63 0.12 -22.55
N ALA A 364 -2.11 -0.50 -23.63
CA ALA A 364 -3.53 -0.54 -24.00
C ALA A 364 -4.42 -1.21 -22.93
N LEU A 365 -3.88 -2.13 -22.12
CA LEU A 365 -4.60 -2.79 -21.03
C LEU A 365 -4.91 -1.83 -19.89
N TYR A 366 -4.06 -0.82 -19.68
CA TYR A 366 -4.23 0.21 -18.67
C TYR A 366 -5.05 1.42 -19.15
N ALA A 367 -5.30 1.54 -20.44
CA ALA A 367 -5.98 2.69 -21.03
C ALA A 367 -7.39 2.94 -20.46
N LYS A 368 -8.03 1.90 -19.93
CA LYS A 368 -9.35 1.97 -19.28
C LYS A 368 -9.29 2.11 -17.76
N ALA A 369 -8.10 2.12 -17.18
CA ALA A 369 -7.95 2.16 -15.73
C ALA A 369 -8.61 3.41 -15.13
N LYS A 370 -9.41 3.21 -14.11
CA LYS A 370 -10.04 4.27 -13.32
C LYS A 370 -9.31 4.38 -12.00
N PHE A 371 -9.00 5.60 -11.63
CA PHE A 371 -8.43 5.95 -10.33
C PHE A 371 -9.48 6.68 -9.51
N ALA A 372 -9.72 6.23 -8.30
CA ALA A 372 -10.61 6.95 -7.38
C ALA A 372 -9.89 8.17 -6.79
N SER A 373 -10.59 9.30 -6.68
CA SER A 373 -10.10 10.45 -5.92
C SER A 373 -9.99 10.11 -4.42
N LEU A 374 -9.29 10.91 -3.64
CA LEU A 374 -9.18 10.72 -2.19
C LEU A 374 -10.55 10.66 -1.50
N GLY A 375 -11.46 11.59 -1.85
CA GLY A 375 -12.82 11.60 -1.30
C GLY A 375 -13.60 10.32 -1.65
N GLN A 376 -13.47 9.83 -2.89
CA GLN A 376 -14.09 8.55 -3.30
C GLN A 376 -13.50 7.36 -2.53
N GLN A 377 -12.20 7.31 -2.32
CA GLN A 377 -11.55 6.24 -1.55
C GLN A 377 -11.99 6.26 -0.08
N THR A 378 -12.07 7.46 0.50
CA THR A 378 -12.56 7.65 1.87
C THR A 378 -14.01 7.20 2.03
N ALA A 379 -14.90 7.62 1.12
CA ALA A 379 -16.31 7.22 1.11
C ALA A 379 -16.46 5.71 0.90
N ALA A 380 -15.68 5.12 -0.01
CA ALA A 380 -15.67 3.68 -0.26
C ALA A 380 -15.23 2.89 0.98
N LYS A 381 -14.16 3.34 1.66
CA LYS A 381 -13.68 2.71 2.90
C LYS A 381 -14.78 2.73 3.98
N ALA A 382 -15.47 3.85 4.15
CA ALA A 382 -16.59 3.95 5.10
C ALA A 382 -17.73 2.99 4.75
N LYS A 383 -18.12 2.92 3.46
CA LYS A 383 -19.18 2.00 3.01
C LYS A 383 -18.77 0.53 3.14
N ILE A 384 -17.53 0.18 2.82
CA ILE A 384 -17.00 -1.18 3.00
C ILE A 384 -17.02 -1.54 4.49
N ALA A 385 -16.58 -0.64 5.37
CA ALA A 385 -16.61 -0.88 6.82
C ALA A 385 -18.03 -1.13 7.36
N SER A 386 -19.06 -0.45 6.78
CA SER A 386 -20.47 -0.64 7.13
C SER A 386 -21.06 -1.96 6.61
N ASP A 387 -20.83 -2.27 5.34
CA ASP A 387 -21.59 -3.30 4.62
C ASP A 387 -20.88 -4.66 4.55
N TRP A 388 -19.54 -4.67 4.45
CA TRP A 388 -18.76 -5.88 4.24
C TRP A 388 -18.96 -6.93 5.32
N PRO A 389 -18.93 -6.58 6.66
CA PRO A 389 -19.09 -7.58 7.69
C PRO A 389 -20.41 -8.33 7.63
N GLY A 390 -21.51 -7.64 7.28
CA GLY A 390 -22.84 -8.24 7.17
C GLY A 390 -23.05 -9.06 5.89
N LYS A 391 -22.43 -8.67 4.78
CA LYS A 391 -22.65 -9.29 3.47
C LYS A 391 -21.63 -10.37 3.12
N VAL A 392 -20.37 -10.12 3.42
CA VAL A 392 -19.27 -11.01 3.03
C VAL A 392 -18.62 -11.69 4.24
N GLY A 393 -18.57 -11.02 5.38
CA GLY A 393 -17.99 -11.50 6.61
C GLY A 393 -16.63 -10.90 6.91
N SER A 394 -16.09 -11.24 8.08
CA SER A 394 -14.75 -10.80 8.53
C SER A 394 -13.66 -11.62 7.87
#